data_829e7dd87c60f68f6826f2d579391138
#
_entry.id   829e7dd87c60f68f6826f2d579391138
#
_cell.length_a   1.000
_cell.length_b   1.000
_cell.length_c   1.000
_cell.angle_alpha   90.00
_cell.angle_beta   90.00
_cell.angle_gamma   90.00
#
_symmetry.space_group_name_H-M   'P 1'
#
loop_
_entity.id
_entity.type
_entity.pdbx_description
1 polymer ?
#
loop_
_entity_poly.entity_id
_entity_poly.type
_entity_poly.pdbx_seq_one_letter_code
_entity_poly.pdbx_strand_id
1 'polypeptide(L)'
;MKNFFAWASIGENGRGTGGKKGDQTGNEVKVGNYYDFGQNKVIRFKNPLRGRKMAKIAKVVANDNSAGYNMCVNERATFYNACRAYNWNWNEVKKAIKDGTFPKCNTDCSNFYLTCVNLAYGYCKIPPSATTMTLVKICTEQNKRNFKLTTFPPKKWKKGDAPIKEGKHIIVNV
;
A
#
# COMPACT_ATOMS: atom_id res chain seq x y z
N MET A 1 -16.45 5.10 15.87
CA MET A 1 -16.02 3.91 15.14
C MET A 1 -14.49 3.95 15.06
N LYS A 2 -13.81 2.88 15.49
CA LYS A 2 -12.34 2.80 15.49
C LYS A 2 -11.83 2.63 14.05
N ASN A 3 -10.86 3.44 13.62
CA ASN A 3 -10.26 3.32 12.29
C ASN A 3 -9.05 2.37 12.38
N PHE A 4 -8.98 1.41 11.46
CA PHE A 4 -7.83 0.53 11.29
C PHE A 4 -7.06 0.95 10.04
N PHE A 5 -5.75 0.72 10.06
CA PHE A 5 -4.86 1.06 8.96
C PHE A 5 -4.04 -0.16 8.57
N ALA A 6 -3.73 -0.27 7.28
CA ALA A 6 -2.81 -1.23 6.72
C ALA A 6 -1.52 -0.52 6.29
N TRP A 7 -0.38 -1.14 6.52
CA TRP A 7 0.94 -0.61 6.14
C TRP A 7 2.00 -1.69 6.01
N ALA A 8 3.09 -1.35 5.33
CA ALA A 8 4.35 -2.09 5.32
C ALA A 8 5.42 -1.24 6.00
N SER A 9 6.17 -1.75 6.97
CA SER A 9 7.00 -0.92 7.83
C SER A 9 8.44 -1.36 8.06
N ILE A 10 8.69 -2.62 8.42
CA ILE A 10 10.02 -3.08 8.82
C ILE A 10 10.14 -4.58 8.60
N GLY A 11 11.31 -5.04 8.16
CA GLY A 11 11.58 -6.47 7.96
C GLY A 11 11.73 -7.25 9.27
N GLU A 12 11.75 -8.58 9.16
CA GLU A 12 11.91 -9.52 10.28
C GLU A 12 13.20 -9.30 11.07
N ASN A 13 14.20 -8.73 10.42
CA ASN A 13 15.51 -8.40 11.02
C ASN A 13 15.51 -7.07 11.79
N GLY A 14 14.35 -6.41 11.94
CA GLY A 14 14.23 -5.10 12.60
C GLY A 14 14.82 -3.94 11.80
N ARG A 15 15.08 -4.14 10.49
CA ARG A 15 15.68 -3.12 9.60
C ARG A 15 14.79 -2.83 8.41
N GLY A 16 15.06 -1.72 7.74
CA GLY A 16 14.37 -1.36 6.48
C GLY A 16 14.86 -2.17 5.28
N THR A 17 15.99 -2.83 5.36
CA THR A 17 16.67 -3.55 4.28
C THR A 17 17.09 -4.95 4.71
N GLY A 18 17.31 -5.85 3.75
CA GLY A 18 17.82 -7.20 4.01
C GLY A 18 16.75 -8.19 4.48
N GLY A 19 15.47 -7.82 4.49
CA GLY A 19 14.36 -8.71 4.79
C GLY A 19 14.18 -9.80 3.72
N LYS A 20 13.77 -11.00 4.15
CA LYS A 20 13.45 -12.13 3.26
C LYS A 20 12.12 -11.89 2.53
N LYS A 21 11.90 -12.59 1.42
CA LYS A 21 10.62 -12.52 0.70
C LYS A 21 9.50 -13.17 1.50
N GLY A 22 8.37 -12.50 1.53
CA GLY A 22 7.21 -12.85 2.36
C GLY A 22 7.33 -12.35 3.79
N ASP A 23 6.19 -12.15 4.44
CA ASP A 23 6.14 -11.74 5.85
C ASP A 23 6.53 -12.92 6.75
N GLN A 24 7.65 -12.81 7.42
CA GLN A 24 8.22 -13.86 8.28
C GLN A 24 7.65 -13.81 9.70
N THR A 25 7.19 -12.65 10.13
CA THR A 25 6.75 -12.39 11.51
C THR A 25 5.25 -12.14 11.65
N GLY A 26 4.53 -11.96 10.54
CA GLY A 26 3.14 -11.49 10.52
C GLY A 26 3.00 -10.00 10.89
N ASN A 27 4.11 -9.25 10.89
CA ASN A 27 4.16 -7.85 11.31
C ASN A 27 4.79 -6.89 10.30
N GLU A 28 5.38 -7.40 9.24
CA GLU A 28 6.09 -6.61 8.24
C GLU A 28 5.10 -5.85 7.35
N VAL A 29 4.02 -6.52 6.96
CA VAL A 29 2.86 -5.90 6.30
C VAL A 29 1.63 -6.27 7.11
N LYS A 30 1.01 -5.31 7.78
CA LYS A 30 -0.05 -5.59 8.76
C LYS A 30 -1.20 -4.60 8.78
N VAL A 31 -2.27 -5.01 9.46
CA VAL A 31 -3.39 -4.14 9.86
C VAL A 31 -3.29 -3.83 11.36
N GLY A 32 -3.42 -2.59 11.73
CA GLY A 32 -3.39 -2.18 13.14
C GLY A 32 -4.09 -0.85 13.41
N ASN A 33 -3.96 -0.39 14.64
CA ASN A 33 -4.45 0.93 15.03
C ASN A 33 -3.60 2.02 14.36
N TYR A 34 -4.22 3.19 14.17
CA TYR A 34 -3.47 4.37 13.78
C TYR A 34 -2.32 4.65 14.76
N TYR A 35 -1.20 5.08 14.21
CA TYR A 35 -0.05 5.61 14.97
C TYR A 35 0.49 6.88 14.30
N ASP A 36 1.06 7.77 15.10
CA ASP A 36 1.66 9.00 14.61
C ASP A 36 3.08 8.75 14.12
N PHE A 37 3.37 9.16 12.87
CA PHE A 37 4.71 9.16 12.27
C PHE A 37 5.08 10.54 11.69
N GLY A 38 4.37 11.59 12.15
CA GLY A 38 4.57 12.98 11.74
C GLY A 38 3.92 13.32 10.39
N GLN A 39 2.90 12.57 9.96
CA GLN A 39 2.14 12.83 8.73
C GLN A 39 1.42 14.19 8.82
N ASN A 40 1.36 14.86 7.69
CA ASN A 40 0.74 16.20 7.60
C ASN A 40 -0.24 16.33 6.43
N LYS A 41 -0.36 15.30 5.60
CA LYS A 41 -1.23 15.25 4.43
C LYS A 41 -1.97 13.92 4.37
N VAL A 42 -3.11 13.91 3.67
CA VAL A 42 -3.85 12.69 3.35
C VAL A 42 -4.14 12.66 1.86
N ILE A 43 -3.68 11.62 1.17
CA ILE A 43 -4.09 11.33 -0.21
C ILE A 43 -5.46 10.65 -0.14
N ARG A 44 -6.44 11.19 -0.85
CA ARG A 44 -7.82 10.70 -0.86
C ARG A 44 -8.30 10.46 -2.27
N PHE A 45 -8.95 9.33 -2.50
CA PHE A 45 -9.68 9.08 -3.74
C PHE A 45 -10.86 10.05 -3.89
N LYS A 46 -11.03 10.65 -5.08
CA LYS A 46 -12.23 11.41 -5.40
C LYS A 46 -13.43 10.49 -5.56
N ASN A 47 -13.24 9.31 -6.15
CA ASN A 47 -14.27 8.27 -6.22
C ASN A 47 -14.24 7.38 -4.97
N PRO A 48 -15.27 7.44 -4.10
CA PRO A 48 -15.29 6.67 -2.85
C PRO A 48 -15.39 5.14 -3.06
N LEU A 49 -15.92 4.68 -4.19
CA LEU A 49 -15.96 3.25 -4.52
C LEU A 49 -14.56 2.70 -4.76
N ARG A 50 -13.70 3.48 -5.46
CA ARG A 50 -12.29 3.13 -5.66
C ARG A 50 -11.52 3.12 -4.34
N GLY A 51 -11.77 4.10 -3.47
CA GLY A 51 -11.19 4.13 -2.13
C GLY A 51 -11.57 2.90 -1.31
N ARG A 52 -12.85 2.51 -1.29
CA ARG A 52 -13.31 1.29 -0.61
C ARG A 52 -12.71 0.01 -1.22
N LYS A 53 -12.60 -0.08 -2.55
CA LYS A 53 -11.97 -1.22 -3.22
C LYS A 53 -10.50 -1.33 -2.80
N MET A 54 -9.76 -0.23 -2.87
CA MET A 54 -8.35 -0.18 -2.46
C MET A 54 -8.15 -0.56 -0.99
N ALA A 55 -8.99 -0.07 -0.08
CA ALA A 55 -8.95 -0.41 1.33
C ALA A 55 -9.17 -1.92 1.58
N LYS A 56 -10.12 -2.54 0.86
CA LYS A 56 -10.34 -4.00 0.93
C LYS A 56 -9.12 -4.78 0.43
N ILE A 57 -8.51 -4.34 -0.65
CA ILE A 57 -7.29 -4.95 -1.21
C ILE A 57 -6.16 -4.87 -0.18
N ALA A 58 -5.87 -3.67 0.32
CA ALA A 58 -4.81 -3.44 1.32
C ALA A 58 -5.01 -4.31 2.57
N LYS A 59 -6.26 -4.45 3.04
CA LYS A 59 -6.59 -5.31 4.17
C LYS A 59 -6.31 -6.79 3.89
N VAL A 60 -6.69 -7.30 2.71
CA VAL A 60 -6.46 -8.70 2.33
C VAL A 60 -4.98 -8.99 2.24
N VAL A 61 -4.22 -8.13 1.54
CA VAL A 61 -2.75 -8.28 1.39
C VAL A 61 -2.03 -8.20 2.73
N ALA A 62 -2.44 -7.28 3.60
CA ALA A 62 -1.82 -7.11 4.91
C ALA A 62 -2.18 -8.20 5.94
N ASN A 63 -3.15 -9.05 5.66
CA ASN A 63 -3.48 -10.24 6.45
C ASN A 63 -2.93 -11.53 5.83
N ASP A 64 -2.20 -11.42 4.72
CA ASP A 64 -1.55 -12.55 4.05
C ASP A 64 -0.02 -12.41 4.15
N ASN A 65 0.65 -13.50 4.46
CA ASN A 65 2.10 -13.51 4.69
C ASN A 65 2.91 -13.66 3.40
N SER A 66 2.34 -13.46 2.21
CA SER A 66 3.07 -13.52 0.94
C SER A 66 3.93 -12.28 0.69
N ALA A 67 3.57 -11.12 1.22
CA ALA A 67 4.32 -9.89 1.07
C ALA A 67 5.06 -9.52 2.37
N GLY A 68 6.40 -9.50 2.32
CA GLY A 68 7.25 -9.00 3.39
C GLY A 68 7.73 -7.57 3.15
N TYR A 69 8.68 -7.11 3.97
CA TYR A 69 9.19 -5.74 3.89
C TYR A 69 10.67 -5.69 3.55
N ASN A 70 11.01 -4.95 2.48
CA ASN A 70 12.40 -4.67 2.13
C ASN A 70 12.49 -3.40 1.25
N MET A 71 13.30 -2.42 1.66
CA MET A 71 13.50 -1.16 0.93
C MET A 71 14.59 -1.23 -0.15
N CYS A 72 15.34 -2.33 -0.26
CA CYS A 72 16.35 -2.50 -1.31
C CYS A 72 15.72 -2.33 -2.70
N VAL A 73 16.39 -1.62 -3.59
CA VAL A 73 15.87 -1.23 -4.91
C VAL A 73 15.31 -2.42 -5.70
N ASN A 74 16.02 -3.55 -5.69
CA ASN A 74 15.62 -4.76 -6.41
C ASN A 74 14.52 -5.56 -5.72
N GLU A 75 14.26 -5.33 -4.44
CA GLU A 75 13.30 -6.09 -3.62
C GLU A 75 11.99 -5.35 -3.39
N ARG A 76 12.04 -4.04 -3.14
CA ARG A 76 10.88 -3.23 -2.78
C ARG A 76 9.70 -3.28 -3.77
N ALA A 77 9.97 -3.63 -5.03
CA ALA A 77 8.97 -3.70 -6.10
C ALA A 77 8.58 -5.14 -6.47
N THR A 78 9.02 -6.17 -5.74
CA THR A 78 8.70 -7.55 -6.12
C THR A 78 7.21 -7.87 -5.92
N PHE A 79 6.53 -7.28 -4.95
CA PHE A 79 5.07 -7.34 -4.80
C PHE A 79 4.35 -6.68 -5.99
N TYR A 80 4.82 -5.51 -6.44
CA TYR A 80 4.32 -4.84 -7.64
C TYR A 80 4.45 -5.74 -8.86
N ASN A 81 5.62 -6.34 -9.08
CA ASN A 81 5.89 -7.21 -10.21
C ASN A 81 5.03 -8.49 -10.17
N ALA A 82 4.87 -9.08 -9.00
CA ALA A 82 3.95 -10.21 -8.79
C ALA A 82 2.52 -9.86 -9.24
N CYS A 83 1.97 -8.73 -8.77
CA CYS A 83 0.63 -8.30 -9.17
C CYS A 83 0.52 -7.94 -10.65
N ARG A 84 1.58 -7.38 -11.25
CA ARG A 84 1.65 -7.08 -12.69
C ARG A 84 1.57 -8.36 -13.54
N ALA A 85 2.15 -9.46 -13.08
CA ALA A 85 2.08 -10.76 -13.75
C ALA A 85 0.64 -11.29 -13.87
N TYR A 86 -0.26 -10.89 -12.98
CA TYR A 86 -1.71 -11.13 -13.05
C TYR A 86 -2.48 -10.00 -13.80
N ASN A 87 -1.78 -9.18 -14.62
CA ASN A 87 -2.39 -8.06 -15.36
C ASN A 87 -3.25 -7.13 -14.49
N TRP A 88 -2.88 -6.94 -13.23
CA TRP A 88 -3.64 -6.17 -12.24
C TRP A 88 -5.05 -6.68 -11.96
N ASN A 89 -5.35 -7.94 -12.31
CA ASN A 89 -6.64 -8.56 -12.06
C ASN A 89 -6.75 -8.95 -10.57
N TRP A 90 -7.45 -8.12 -9.80
CA TRP A 90 -7.62 -8.35 -8.38
C TRP A 90 -8.27 -9.70 -8.04
N ASN A 91 -9.19 -10.20 -8.87
CA ASN A 91 -9.86 -11.47 -8.57
C ASN A 91 -8.87 -12.65 -8.67
N GLU A 92 -7.96 -12.62 -9.63
CA GLU A 92 -6.91 -13.64 -9.80
C GLU A 92 -5.87 -13.54 -8.68
N VAL A 93 -5.37 -12.32 -8.37
CA VAL A 93 -4.47 -12.10 -7.23
C VAL A 93 -5.09 -12.59 -5.93
N LYS A 94 -6.35 -12.23 -5.65
CA LYS A 94 -7.07 -12.66 -4.45
C LYS A 94 -7.24 -14.17 -4.40
N LYS A 95 -7.51 -14.81 -5.54
CA LYS A 95 -7.62 -16.27 -5.64
C LYS A 95 -6.27 -16.92 -5.32
N ALA A 96 -5.19 -16.46 -5.94
CA ALA A 96 -3.84 -16.97 -5.69
C ALA A 96 -3.41 -16.83 -4.22
N ILE A 97 -3.73 -15.69 -3.58
CA ILE A 97 -3.52 -15.48 -2.15
C ILE A 97 -4.29 -16.54 -1.33
N LYS A 98 -5.60 -16.70 -1.61
CA LYS A 98 -6.45 -17.65 -0.89
C LYS A 98 -5.97 -19.10 -1.05
N ASP A 99 -5.51 -19.46 -2.25
CA ASP A 99 -5.06 -20.82 -2.58
C ASP A 99 -3.59 -21.07 -2.15
N GLY A 100 -2.91 -20.07 -1.56
CA GLY A 100 -1.50 -20.16 -1.14
C GLY A 100 -0.51 -20.24 -2.30
N THR A 101 -0.91 -19.88 -3.52
CA THR A 101 -0.10 -19.93 -4.74
C THR A 101 0.48 -18.58 -5.14
N PHE A 102 0.12 -17.50 -4.43
CA PHE A 102 0.69 -16.18 -4.67
C PHE A 102 2.18 -16.18 -4.27
N PRO A 103 3.09 -15.68 -5.12
CA PRO A 103 4.53 -15.78 -4.87
C PRO A 103 4.95 -14.98 -3.65
N LYS A 104 5.93 -15.49 -2.89
CA LYS A 104 6.59 -14.73 -1.82
C LYS A 104 7.34 -13.54 -2.43
N CYS A 105 7.10 -12.35 -1.92
CA CYS A 105 7.60 -11.10 -2.46
C CYS A 105 7.88 -10.09 -1.33
N ASN A 106 8.46 -8.94 -1.68
CA ASN A 106 8.69 -7.84 -0.77
C ASN A 106 8.07 -6.55 -1.30
N THR A 107 7.80 -5.64 -0.38
CA THR A 107 7.35 -4.29 -0.67
C THR A 107 8.02 -3.30 0.29
N ASP A 108 7.94 -1.99 -0.01
CA ASP A 108 8.08 -0.93 0.99
C ASP A 108 6.73 -0.22 1.17
N CYS A 109 6.67 0.75 2.04
CA CYS A 109 5.41 1.46 2.32
C CYS A 109 4.81 2.13 1.08
N SER A 110 5.64 2.70 0.21
CA SER A 110 5.20 3.35 -1.03
C SER A 110 4.73 2.32 -2.07
N ASN A 111 5.49 1.25 -2.29
CA ASN A 111 5.10 0.19 -3.22
C ASN A 111 3.88 -0.60 -2.74
N PHE A 112 3.71 -0.82 -1.45
CA PHE A 112 2.48 -1.38 -0.90
C PHE A 112 1.27 -0.52 -1.28
N TYR A 113 1.33 0.79 -1.00
CA TYR A 113 0.25 1.71 -1.34
C TYR A 113 -0.06 1.72 -2.84
N LEU A 114 0.95 2.00 -3.69
CA LEU A 114 0.74 2.14 -5.13
C LEU A 114 0.27 0.84 -5.81
N THR A 115 0.73 -0.32 -5.34
CA THR A 115 0.30 -1.63 -5.84
C THR A 115 -1.16 -1.87 -5.53
N CYS A 116 -1.62 -1.57 -4.31
CA CYS A 116 -3.03 -1.65 -3.93
C CYS A 116 -3.89 -0.66 -4.75
N VAL A 117 -3.38 0.54 -5.07
CA VAL A 117 -4.03 1.48 -5.98
C VAL A 117 -4.17 0.88 -7.38
N ASN A 118 -3.10 0.34 -7.95
CA ASN A 118 -3.11 -0.25 -9.29
C ASN A 118 -4.10 -1.43 -9.39
N LEU A 119 -4.12 -2.31 -8.41
CA LEU A 119 -5.11 -3.39 -8.31
C LEU A 119 -6.56 -2.86 -8.20
N ALA A 120 -6.77 -1.74 -7.49
CA ALA A 120 -8.09 -1.14 -7.41
C ALA A 120 -8.56 -0.59 -8.76
N TYR A 121 -7.64 -0.09 -9.59
CA TYR A 121 -7.92 0.37 -10.95
C TYR A 121 -7.98 -0.76 -11.99
N GLY A 122 -7.24 -1.86 -11.78
CA GLY A 122 -7.11 -2.96 -12.74
C GLY A 122 -6.07 -2.68 -13.85
N TYR A 123 -5.19 -1.70 -13.63
CA TYR A 123 -4.08 -1.36 -14.53
C TYR A 123 -3.02 -0.53 -13.80
N CYS A 124 -1.84 -0.40 -14.39
CA CYS A 124 -0.77 0.45 -13.85
C CYS A 124 -1.17 1.92 -13.85
N LYS A 125 -1.57 2.44 -12.70
CA LYS A 125 -1.94 3.83 -12.48
C LYS A 125 -0.78 4.66 -11.93
N ILE A 126 0.02 4.04 -11.07
CA ILE A 126 1.19 4.65 -10.44
C ILE A 126 2.39 3.70 -10.65
N PRO A 127 3.52 4.19 -11.20
CA PRO A 127 4.67 3.34 -11.51
C PRO A 127 5.42 2.91 -10.24
N PRO A 128 6.19 1.79 -10.28
CA PRO A 128 6.91 1.26 -9.12
C PRO A 128 8.08 2.15 -8.66
N SER A 129 8.53 3.07 -9.51
CA SER A 129 9.55 4.06 -9.17
C SER A 129 9.05 5.13 -8.19
N ALA A 130 7.73 5.27 -8.02
CA ALA A 130 7.19 6.22 -7.07
C ALA A 130 7.59 5.87 -5.62
N THR A 131 7.96 6.91 -4.88
CA THR A 131 8.34 6.84 -3.47
C THR A 131 7.47 7.77 -2.65
N THR A 132 7.57 7.73 -1.33
CA THR A 132 6.85 8.69 -0.47
C THR A 132 7.19 10.14 -0.79
N MET A 133 8.38 10.43 -1.35
CA MET A 133 8.75 11.77 -1.82
C MET A 133 7.94 12.23 -3.05
N THR A 134 7.58 11.32 -3.94
CA THR A 134 6.96 11.64 -5.23
C THR A 134 5.46 11.34 -5.29
N LEU A 135 4.94 10.49 -4.39
CA LEU A 135 3.54 10.05 -4.41
C LEU A 135 2.54 11.20 -4.35
N VAL A 136 2.80 12.22 -3.52
CA VAL A 136 1.90 13.39 -3.43
C VAL A 136 1.79 14.05 -4.79
N LYS A 137 2.91 14.38 -5.42
CA LYS A 137 2.94 15.02 -6.75
C LYS A 137 2.25 14.14 -7.80
N ILE A 138 2.59 12.84 -7.85
CA ILE A 138 1.99 11.91 -8.82
C ILE A 138 0.47 11.84 -8.65
N CYS A 139 -0.03 11.78 -7.42
CA CYS A 139 -1.47 11.69 -7.17
C CYS A 139 -2.20 13.01 -7.46
N THR A 140 -1.62 14.15 -7.12
CA THR A 140 -2.33 15.44 -7.13
C THR A 140 -2.12 16.26 -8.40
N GLU A 141 -1.05 16.03 -9.14
CA GLU A 141 -0.78 16.71 -10.40
C GLU A 141 -1.06 15.79 -11.59
N GLN A 142 -0.37 14.64 -11.67
CA GLN A 142 -0.50 13.73 -12.80
C GLN A 142 -1.82 12.95 -12.79
N ASN A 143 -2.37 12.68 -11.61
CA ASN A 143 -3.62 11.93 -11.41
C ASN A 143 -4.71 12.76 -10.71
N LYS A 144 -4.71 14.06 -10.85
CA LYS A 144 -5.65 15.00 -10.19
C LYS A 144 -7.14 14.70 -10.41
N ARG A 145 -7.51 14.01 -11.48
CA ARG A 145 -8.89 13.57 -11.73
C ARG A 145 -9.33 12.47 -10.75
N ASN A 146 -8.39 11.69 -10.22
CA ASN A 146 -8.65 10.52 -9.39
C ASN A 146 -8.41 10.77 -7.89
N PHE A 147 -7.50 11.67 -7.56
CA PHE A 147 -7.06 11.94 -6.19
C PHE A 147 -7.15 13.41 -5.83
N LYS A 148 -7.20 13.68 -4.54
CA LYS A 148 -7.02 15.00 -3.95
C LYS A 148 -6.25 14.91 -2.64
N LEU A 149 -5.61 15.98 -2.24
CA LEU A 149 -5.12 16.15 -0.88
C LEU A 149 -6.24 16.63 0.05
N THR A 150 -6.13 16.24 1.29
CA THR A 150 -6.88 16.84 2.39
C THR A 150 -5.94 17.04 3.56
N THR A 151 -6.28 17.99 4.44
CA THR A 151 -5.53 18.28 5.66
C THR A 151 -5.49 17.07 6.58
N PHE A 152 -4.46 17.01 7.40
CA PHE A 152 -4.35 16.02 8.46
C PHE A 152 -4.55 16.71 9.83
N PRO A 153 -5.30 16.12 10.78
CA PRO A 153 -6.22 14.99 10.55
C PRO A 153 -7.45 15.43 9.72
N PRO A 154 -8.03 14.53 8.92
CA PRO A 154 -9.23 14.87 8.18
C PRO A 154 -10.43 14.96 9.13
N LYS A 155 -11.37 15.87 8.87
CA LYS A 155 -12.63 15.98 9.65
C LYS A 155 -13.37 14.63 9.76
N LYS A 156 -13.28 13.80 8.72
CA LYS A 156 -13.84 12.45 8.68
C LYS A 156 -12.94 11.54 7.84
N TRP A 157 -12.52 10.42 8.42
CA TRP A 157 -11.81 9.36 7.71
C TRP A 157 -12.71 8.64 6.70
N LYS A 158 -12.16 8.34 5.53
CA LYS A 158 -12.81 7.53 4.50
C LYS A 158 -11.94 6.32 4.19
N LYS A 159 -12.56 5.19 3.86
CA LYS A 159 -11.84 3.99 3.42
C LYS A 159 -10.98 4.31 2.19
N GLY A 160 -9.71 3.93 2.25
CA GLY A 160 -8.71 4.26 1.24
C GLY A 160 -7.99 5.59 1.43
N ASP A 161 -8.33 6.38 2.48
CA ASP A 161 -7.51 7.52 2.85
C ASP A 161 -6.10 7.07 3.22
N ALA A 162 -5.11 7.77 2.72
CA ALA A 162 -3.71 7.46 2.98
C ALA A 162 -2.98 8.65 3.60
N PRO A 163 -2.86 8.69 4.94
CA PRO A 163 -1.99 9.64 5.61
C PRO A 163 -0.55 9.38 5.20
N ILE A 164 0.16 10.47 4.88
CA ILE A 164 1.53 10.43 4.36
C ILE A 164 2.40 11.50 5.00
N LYS A 165 3.64 11.15 5.28
CA LYS A 165 4.78 12.04 5.48
C LYS A 165 5.75 11.82 4.33
N GLU A 166 5.91 12.83 3.48
CA GLU A 166 6.83 12.77 2.35
C GLU A 166 8.24 12.43 2.82
N GLY A 167 8.91 11.53 2.11
CA GLY A 167 10.25 11.04 2.47
C GLY A 167 10.31 10.09 3.65
N LYS A 168 9.19 9.78 4.31
CA LYS A 168 9.18 8.95 5.51
C LYS A 168 8.26 7.73 5.39
N HIS A 169 6.95 7.92 5.37
CA HIS A 169 6.01 6.80 5.46
C HIS A 169 4.63 7.12 4.90
N ILE A 170 3.88 6.07 4.55
CA ILE A 170 2.47 6.11 4.14
C ILE A 170 1.74 4.88 4.66
N ILE A 171 0.51 5.07 5.13
CA ILE A 171 -0.39 4.00 5.58
C ILE A 171 -1.77 4.18 4.95
N VAL A 172 -2.65 3.18 5.05
CA VAL A 172 -3.97 3.17 4.39
C VAL A 172 -5.07 2.89 5.39
N ASN A 173 -6.09 3.74 5.46
CA ASN A 173 -7.31 3.47 6.24
C ASN A 173 -8.13 2.35 5.58
N VAL A 174 -8.28 1.21 6.29
CA VAL A 174 -8.94 -0.02 5.81
C VAL A 174 -10.20 -0.39 6.59
#